data_266f80661c4639963a268ac933d2f544
#
_entry.id   266f80661c4639963a268ac933d2f544
#
_cell.length_a   1.000
_cell.length_b   1.000
_cell.length_c   1.000
_cell.angle_alpha   90.00
_cell.angle_beta   90.00
_cell.angle_gamma   90.00
#
_symmetry.space_group_name_H-M   'P 1'
#
loop_
_entity.id
_entity.type
_entity.pdbx_description
1 polymer ?
#
loop_
_entity_poly.entity_id
_entity_poly.type
_entity_poly.pdbx_seq_one_letter_code
_entity_poly.pdbx_strand_id
1 'polypeptide(L)'
;MRCYMWGCMGLVLSVFTQQTSAGEYGHYHPERLVTIDKAQARSQIDFAYLDSWLADLAAHTQAAPSGFDTRDERQRVMADLQVLESIVGLAVLEQGTTALLKRCAMLATMGYQLGIRGAAERAELAFNRWLLQSPEDGDALYRYGQFLLVSGHHKRAAFYLEKAFGHGVLEAELPLAMALQRSGESQQADEHLRHFRLTHPNHPALESMLTQVPAMAGTASGHQDKGAL
;
A
#
# COMPACT_ATOMS: atom_id res chain seq x y z
N MET A 1 -42.47 -17.97 49.36
CA MET A 1 -41.35 -17.09 48.98
C MET A 1 -40.73 -17.63 47.75
N ARG A 2 -41.03 -17.05 46.57
CA ARG A 2 -40.55 -17.50 45.27
C ARG A 2 -39.55 -16.43 44.74
N CYS A 3 -38.26 -16.79 44.70
CA CYS A 3 -37.22 -15.95 44.06
C CYS A 3 -37.27 -16.22 42.56
N TYR A 4 -37.56 -15.13 41.80
CA TYR A 4 -37.39 -15.13 40.37
C TYR A 4 -35.94 -14.73 40.04
N MET A 5 -35.18 -15.68 39.48
CA MET A 5 -33.89 -15.43 38.83
C MET A 5 -34.16 -14.93 37.43
N TRP A 6 -33.85 -13.68 37.15
CA TRP A 6 -33.77 -13.13 35.79
C TRP A 6 -32.42 -13.45 35.19
N GLY A 7 -32.45 -14.32 34.20
CA GLY A 7 -31.29 -14.60 33.35
C GLY A 7 -31.08 -13.46 32.37
N CYS A 8 -29.96 -12.75 32.47
CA CYS A 8 -29.47 -11.86 31.46
C CYS A 8 -28.92 -12.68 30.29
N MET A 9 -29.71 -12.78 29.24
CA MET A 9 -29.30 -13.38 27.97
C MET A 9 -28.52 -12.29 27.21
N GLY A 10 -27.19 -12.28 27.37
CA GLY A 10 -26.30 -11.43 26.62
C GLY A 10 -26.28 -11.85 25.15
N LEU A 11 -26.84 -11.01 24.30
CA LEU A 11 -26.72 -11.11 22.86
C LEU A 11 -25.28 -10.76 22.48
N VAL A 12 -24.46 -11.78 22.28
CA VAL A 12 -23.14 -11.61 21.64
C VAL A 12 -23.39 -11.37 20.16
N LEU A 13 -23.41 -10.10 19.76
CA LEU A 13 -23.30 -9.72 18.36
C LEU A 13 -21.89 -10.08 17.89
N SER A 14 -21.74 -11.26 17.30
CA SER A 14 -20.58 -11.63 16.52
C SER A 14 -20.57 -10.76 15.26
N VAL A 15 -19.80 -9.69 15.32
CA VAL A 15 -19.40 -8.97 14.11
C VAL A 15 -18.55 -9.94 13.29
N PHE A 16 -19.17 -10.58 12.31
CA PHE A 16 -18.47 -11.29 11.24
C PHE A 16 -17.72 -10.23 10.42
N THR A 17 -16.50 -9.91 10.81
CA THR A 17 -15.53 -9.37 9.87
C THR A 17 -15.31 -10.46 8.83
N GLN A 18 -15.84 -10.26 7.62
CA GLN A 18 -15.43 -11.05 6.48
C GLN A 18 -13.95 -10.76 6.25
N GLN A 19 -13.10 -11.55 6.87
CA GLN A 19 -11.73 -11.69 6.42
C GLN A 19 -11.83 -12.37 5.06
N THR A 20 -11.64 -11.60 4.00
CA THR A 20 -11.29 -12.16 2.70
C THR A 20 -9.92 -12.78 2.89
N SER A 21 -9.87 -14.07 3.24
CA SER A 21 -8.63 -14.83 3.18
C SER A 21 -8.17 -14.77 1.73
N ALA A 22 -6.93 -14.35 1.48
CA ALA A 22 -6.29 -14.64 0.22
C ALA A 22 -6.41 -16.17 0.05
N GLY A 23 -6.79 -16.64 -1.15
CA GLY A 23 -6.84 -18.08 -1.42
C GLY A 23 -5.50 -18.74 -1.11
N GLU A 24 -5.42 -20.06 -1.23
CA GLU A 24 -4.16 -20.76 -1.05
C GLU A 24 -3.09 -20.21 -2.01
N TYR A 25 -1.90 -19.89 -1.50
CA TYR A 25 -0.78 -19.40 -2.30
C TYR A 25 -0.34 -20.44 -3.33
N GLY A 26 -0.25 -20.04 -4.58
CA GLY A 26 0.05 -20.91 -5.71
C GLY A 26 1.44 -21.55 -5.63
N HIS A 27 1.64 -22.56 -6.47
CA HIS A 27 2.96 -23.17 -6.68
C HIS A 27 3.58 -22.63 -7.97
N TYR A 28 4.70 -21.91 -7.84
CA TYR A 28 5.38 -21.27 -8.95
C TYR A 28 6.71 -21.95 -9.27
N HIS A 29 7.07 -21.90 -10.55
CA HIS A 29 8.25 -22.55 -11.12
C HIS A 29 9.17 -21.51 -11.74
N PRO A 30 10.28 -21.11 -11.06
CA PRO A 30 11.20 -20.08 -11.56
C PRO A 30 11.77 -20.37 -12.94
N GLU A 31 11.96 -21.66 -13.29
CA GLU A 31 12.45 -22.10 -14.58
C GLU A 31 11.53 -21.76 -15.75
N ARG A 32 10.25 -21.50 -15.50
CA ARG A 32 9.28 -21.06 -16.52
C ARG A 32 9.35 -19.57 -16.80
N LEU A 33 9.96 -18.81 -15.88
CA LEU A 33 10.03 -17.37 -15.97
C LEU A 33 11.01 -16.88 -17.04
N VAL A 34 12.08 -17.64 -17.27
CA VAL A 34 13.13 -17.26 -18.19
C VAL A 34 13.23 -18.29 -19.32
N THR A 35 12.99 -17.84 -20.54
CA THR A 35 13.24 -18.63 -21.74
C THR A 35 14.56 -18.21 -22.38
N ILE A 36 15.39 -19.18 -22.78
CA ILE A 36 16.67 -18.93 -23.42
C ILE A 36 16.53 -19.23 -24.91
N ASP A 37 16.59 -18.20 -25.72
CA ASP A 37 16.76 -18.36 -27.16
C ASP A 37 18.24 -18.69 -27.46
N LYS A 38 18.49 -19.97 -27.67
CA LYS A 38 19.87 -20.48 -27.98
C LYS A 38 20.43 -19.95 -29.29
N ALA A 39 19.55 -19.59 -30.24
CA ALA A 39 19.98 -19.09 -31.54
C ALA A 39 20.48 -17.64 -31.46
N GLN A 40 19.90 -16.85 -30.59
CA GLN A 40 20.25 -15.44 -30.42
C GLN A 40 21.08 -15.16 -29.16
N ALA A 41 21.36 -16.19 -28.36
CA ALA A 41 22.01 -16.09 -27.03
C ALA A 41 21.36 -15.02 -26.12
N ARG A 42 20.03 -14.92 -26.18
CA ARG A 42 19.24 -13.95 -25.39
C ARG A 42 18.32 -14.67 -24.43
N SER A 43 18.24 -14.15 -23.22
CA SER A 43 17.23 -14.53 -22.26
C SER A 43 16.02 -13.60 -22.39
N GLN A 44 14.81 -14.18 -22.37
CA GLN A 44 13.57 -13.44 -22.36
C GLN A 44 12.77 -13.81 -21.12
N ILE A 45 12.20 -12.78 -20.46
CA ILE A 45 11.30 -12.98 -19.33
C ILE A 45 9.88 -13.12 -19.86
N ASP A 46 9.18 -14.15 -19.40
CA ASP A 46 7.74 -14.28 -19.57
C ASP A 46 7.03 -13.30 -18.61
N PHE A 47 6.71 -12.12 -19.13
CA PHE A 47 6.04 -11.09 -18.32
C PHE A 47 4.64 -11.48 -17.89
N ALA A 48 3.92 -12.29 -18.66
CA ALA A 48 2.57 -12.72 -18.28
C ALA A 48 2.63 -13.66 -17.06
N TYR A 49 3.57 -14.59 -17.08
CA TYR A 49 3.80 -15.48 -15.95
C TYR A 49 4.34 -14.72 -14.73
N LEU A 50 5.25 -13.77 -14.92
CA LEU A 50 5.77 -12.91 -13.86
C LEU A 50 4.64 -12.08 -13.21
N ASP A 51 3.78 -11.48 -14.01
CA ASP A 51 2.70 -10.64 -13.50
C ASP A 51 1.63 -11.45 -12.74
N SER A 52 1.34 -12.68 -13.18
CA SER A 52 0.49 -13.61 -12.44
C SER A 52 1.08 -13.94 -11.07
N TRP A 53 2.36 -14.22 -11.02
CA TRP A 53 3.07 -14.52 -9.76
C TRP A 53 3.13 -13.31 -8.83
N LEU A 54 3.41 -12.12 -9.39
CA LEU A 54 3.39 -10.86 -8.64
C LEU A 54 2.01 -10.53 -8.07
N ALA A 55 0.94 -10.82 -8.80
CA ALA A 55 -0.43 -10.57 -8.33
C ALA A 55 -0.76 -11.44 -7.11
N ASP A 56 -0.37 -12.71 -7.14
CA ASP A 56 -0.58 -13.63 -6.03
C ASP A 56 0.26 -13.24 -4.80
N LEU A 57 1.54 -12.91 -5.01
CA LEU A 57 2.40 -12.36 -3.96
C LEU A 57 1.79 -11.10 -3.32
N ALA A 58 1.26 -10.19 -4.14
CA ALA A 58 0.65 -8.95 -3.66
C ALA A 58 -0.58 -9.23 -2.79
N ALA A 59 -1.43 -10.18 -3.18
CA ALA A 59 -2.61 -10.54 -2.40
C ALA A 59 -2.23 -11.03 -0.99
N HIS A 60 -1.17 -11.83 -0.87
CA HIS A 60 -0.71 -12.38 0.41
C HIS A 60 0.08 -11.38 1.25
N THR A 61 0.87 -10.49 0.62
CA THR A 61 1.67 -9.50 1.34
C THR A 61 0.86 -8.29 1.84
N GLN A 62 -0.19 -7.88 1.13
CA GLN A 62 -1.05 -6.77 1.54
C GLN A 62 -1.91 -7.10 2.76
N ALA A 63 -2.27 -8.36 2.94
CA ALA A 63 -3.03 -8.84 4.10
C ALA A 63 -2.16 -9.12 5.34
N ALA A 64 -0.82 -8.92 5.26
CA ALA A 64 0.08 -9.14 6.38
C ALA A 64 -0.24 -8.21 7.58
N PRO A 65 -0.07 -8.67 8.83
CA PRO A 65 0.55 -9.94 9.26
C PRO A 65 -0.37 -11.16 9.23
N SER A 66 -1.67 -11.00 9.01
CA SER A 66 -2.69 -12.05 9.10
C SER A 66 -3.04 -12.70 7.76
N GLY A 67 -2.38 -12.30 6.65
CA GLY A 67 -2.66 -12.79 5.31
C GLY A 67 -2.09 -14.17 4.98
N PHE A 68 -1.48 -14.85 5.96
CA PHE A 68 -0.92 -16.19 5.78
C PHE A 68 -1.69 -17.19 6.63
N ASP A 69 -2.18 -18.25 6.01
CA ASP A 69 -2.89 -19.32 6.71
C ASP A 69 -1.94 -20.16 7.58
N THR A 70 -0.68 -20.29 7.16
CA THR A 70 0.33 -21.08 7.85
C THR A 70 1.72 -20.42 7.86
N ARG A 71 2.58 -20.87 8.78
CA ARG A 71 3.98 -20.47 8.81
C ARG A 71 4.73 -20.92 7.55
N ASP A 72 4.40 -22.09 7.03
CA ASP A 72 5.05 -22.67 5.85
C ASP A 72 4.68 -21.88 4.59
N GLU A 73 3.45 -21.41 4.48
CA GLU A 73 3.02 -20.53 3.40
C GLU A 73 3.81 -19.20 3.42
N ARG A 74 3.92 -18.57 4.60
CA ARG A 74 4.72 -17.35 4.73
C ARG A 74 6.18 -17.58 4.31
N GLN A 75 6.77 -18.72 4.67
CA GLN A 75 8.14 -19.05 4.27
C GLN A 75 8.26 -19.24 2.76
N ARG A 76 7.29 -19.90 2.11
CA ARG A 76 7.23 -20.04 0.65
C ARG A 76 7.14 -18.69 -0.03
N VAL A 77 6.21 -17.83 0.38
CA VAL A 77 6.04 -16.47 -0.16
C VAL A 77 7.34 -15.66 -0.04
N MET A 78 8.01 -15.72 1.12
CA MET A 78 9.28 -15.03 1.31
C MET A 78 10.41 -15.59 0.42
N ALA A 79 10.48 -16.89 0.24
CA ALA A 79 11.49 -17.54 -0.61
C ALA A 79 11.26 -17.18 -2.09
N ASP A 80 10.03 -17.25 -2.55
CA ASP A 80 9.64 -16.92 -3.91
C ASP A 80 9.89 -15.44 -4.23
N LEU A 81 9.57 -14.56 -3.29
CA LEU A 81 9.87 -13.14 -3.44
C LEU A 81 11.36 -12.87 -3.60
N GLN A 82 12.22 -13.54 -2.82
CA GLN A 82 13.67 -13.40 -2.94
C GLN A 82 14.19 -13.92 -4.29
N VAL A 83 13.64 -15.04 -4.77
CA VAL A 83 13.97 -15.58 -6.10
C VAL A 83 13.60 -14.59 -7.19
N LEU A 84 12.39 -14.04 -7.16
CA LEU A 84 11.92 -13.05 -8.12
C LEU A 84 12.75 -11.75 -8.06
N GLU A 85 13.04 -11.24 -6.85
CA GLU A 85 13.92 -10.07 -6.70
C GLU A 85 15.28 -10.30 -7.38
N SER A 86 15.84 -11.50 -7.25
CA SER A 86 17.12 -11.84 -7.87
C SER A 86 17.03 -11.88 -9.40
N ILE A 87 16.01 -12.55 -9.95
CA ILE A 87 15.82 -12.67 -11.40
C ILE A 87 15.53 -11.31 -12.04
N VAL A 88 14.55 -10.56 -11.47
CA VAL A 88 14.16 -9.24 -11.99
C VAL A 88 15.30 -8.24 -11.81
N GLY A 89 16.03 -8.31 -10.69
CA GLY A 89 17.19 -7.46 -10.42
C GLY A 89 18.30 -7.65 -11.46
N LEU A 90 18.62 -8.88 -11.83
CA LEU A 90 19.57 -9.18 -12.90
C LEU A 90 19.10 -8.64 -14.26
N ALA A 91 17.81 -8.84 -14.59
CA ALA A 91 17.23 -8.31 -15.81
C ALA A 91 17.24 -6.78 -15.88
N VAL A 92 17.05 -6.10 -14.74
CA VAL A 92 17.19 -4.64 -14.64
C VAL A 92 18.62 -4.19 -14.92
N LEU A 93 19.63 -4.94 -14.48
CA LEU A 93 21.03 -4.62 -14.77
C LEU A 93 21.35 -4.76 -16.26
N GLU A 94 20.76 -5.76 -16.94
CA GLU A 94 20.99 -6.02 -18.36
C GLU A 94 20.21 -5.06 -19.27
N GLN A 95 18.93 -4.84 -18.98
CA GLN A 95 18.01 -4.17 -19.92
C GLN A 95 17.54 -2.80 -19.38
N GLY A 96 17.41 -2.63 -18.07
CA GLY A 96 17.06 -1.38 -17.40
C GLY A 96 15.74 -0.73 -17.86
N THR A 97 14.77 -1.50 -18.37
CA THR A 97 13.52 -0.96 -18.89
C THR A 97 12.59 -0.49 -17.77
N THR A 98 11.77 0.51 -18.04
CA THR A 98 10.73 0.99 -17.10
C THR A 98 9.82 -0.14 -16.63
N ALA A 99 9.47 -1.08 -17.51
CA ALA A 99 8.66 -2.24 -17.19
C ALA A 99 9.29 -3.15 -16.12
N LEU A 100 10.61 -3.36 -16.18
CA LEU A 100 11.36 -4.12 -15.18
C LEU A 100 11.56 -3.33 -13.89
N LEU A 101 11.83 -2.02 -13.98
CA LEU A 101 11.96 -1.15 -12.81
C LEU A 101 10.68 -1.10 -11.99
N LYS A 102 9.53 -1.02 -12.64
CA LYS A 102 8.21 -1.12 -11.99
C LYS A 102 8.09 -2.39 -11.16
N ARG A 103 8.39 -3.55 -11.73
CA ARG A 103 8.31 -4.84 -11.05
C ARG A 103 9.32 -4.98 -9.92
N CYS A 104 10.53 -4.47 -10.13
CA CYS A 104 11.55 -4.42 -9.09
C CYS A 104 11.09 -3.58 -7.88
N ALA A 105 10.49 -2.41 -8.12
CA ALA A 105 9.93 -1.56 -7.07
C ALA A 105 8.79 -2.24 -6.31
N MET A 106 7.91 -2.94 -7.03
CA MET A 106 6.81 -3.70 -6.42
C MET A 106 7.32 -4.84 -5.54
N LEU A 107 8.25 -5.65 -6.03
CA LEU A 107 8.87 -6.75 -5.26
C LEU A 107 9.55 -6.23 -3.99
N ALA A 108 10.36 -5.18 -4.11
CA ALA A 108 11.04 -4.60 -2.97
C ALA A 108 10.06 -3.99 -1.95
N THR A 109 8.93 -3.41 -2.40
CA THR A 109 7.86 -2.94 -1.52
C THR A 109 7.22 -4.09 -0.75
N MET A 110 6.92 -5.21 -1.41
CA MET A 110 6.42 -6.42 -0.75
C MET A 110 7.43 -6.97 0.26
N GLY A 111 8.72 -6.98 -0.10
CA GLY A 111 9.80 -7.36 0.80
C GLY A 111 9.86 -6.48 2.05
N TYR A 112 9.63 -5.18 1.90
CA TYR A 112 9.53 -4.25 3.03
C TYR A 112 8.35 -4.59 3.95
N GLN A 113 7.18 -4.86 3.38
CA GLN A 113 5.98 -5.26 4.15
C GLN A 113 6.18 -6.56 4.93
N LEU A 114 6.98 -7.48 4.41
CA LEU A 114 7.34 -8.73 5.07
C LEU A 114 8.51 -8.59 6.07
N GLY A 115 9.11 -7.41 6.20
CA GLY A 115 10.23 -7.15 7.10
C GLY A 115 11.58 -7.69 6.58
N ILE A 116 11.71 -7.90 5.27
CA ILE A 116 12.97 -8.36 4.67
C ILE A 116 14.02 -7.23 4.77
N ARG A 117 15.18 -7.56 5.34
CA ARG A 117 16.28 -6.62 5.51
C ARG A 117 16.73 -6.02 4.17
N GLY A 118 16.94 -4.71 4.14
CA GLY A 118 17.40 -4.00 2.95
C GLY A 118 16.33 -3.81 1.87
N ALA A 119 15.10 -4.23 2.09
CA ALA A 119 14.02 -4.09 1.10
C ALA A 119 13.61 -2.61 0.92
N ALA A 120 13.67 -1.82 1.98
CA ALA A 120 13.36 -0.38 1.90
C ALA A 120 14.32 0.35 0.95
N GLU A 121 15.62 0.11 1.10
CA GLU A 121 16.66 0.71 0.26
C GLU A 121 16.54 0.25 -1.20
N ARG A 122 16.23 -1.04 -1.43
CA ARG A 122 15.99 -1.56 -2.78
C ARG A 122 14.75 -0.92 -3.42
N ALA A 123 13.67 -0.74 -2.66
CA ALA A 123 12.46 -0.07 -3.13
C ALA A 123 12.77 1.40 -3.52
N GLU A 124 13.43 2.16 -2.65
CA GLU A 124 13.83 3.54 -2.96
C GLU A 124 14.69 3.61 -4.22
N LEU A 125 15.68 2.73 -4.35
CA LEU A 125 16.55 2.70 -5.53
C LEU A 125 15.75 2.42 -6.81
N ALA A 126 14.83 1.46 -6.78
CA ALA A 126 14.01 1.08 -7.93
C ALA A 126 13.06 2.22 -8.33
N PHE A 127 12.36 2.85 -7.36
CA PHE A 127 11.49 4.00 -7.63
C PHE A 127 12.26 5.20 -8.18
N ASN A 128 13.42 5.52 -7.59
CA ASN A 128 14.25 6.62 -8.07
C ASN A 128 14.73 6.38 -9.51
N ARG A 129 15.13 5.16 -9.86
CA ARG A 129 15.49 4.81 -11.24
C ARG A 129 14.30 4.89 -12.19
N TRP A 130 13.12 4.45 -11.76
CA TRP A 130 11.91 4.54 -12.57
C TRP A 130 11.54 6.01 -12.84
N LEU A 131 11.51 6.84 -11.81
CA LEU A 131 11.22 8.26 -11.94
C LEU A 131 12.32 9.04 -12.70
N LEU A 132 13.58 8.58 -12.67
CA LEU A 132 14.64 9.15 -13.48
C LEU A 132 14.40 8.91 -14.98
N GLN A 133 13.86 7.76 -15.37
CA GLN A 133 13.49 7.46 -16.76
C GLN A 133 12.18 8.10 -17.20
N SER A 134 11.23 8.20 -16.27
CA SER A 134 9.87 8.71 -16.54
C SER A 134 9.41 9.61 -15.39
N PRO A 135 9.85 10.87 -15.34
CA PRO A 135 9.63 11.76 -14.17
C PRO A 135 8.15 12.11 -13.92
N GLU A 136 7.33 12.02 -14.96
CA GLU A 136 5.89 12.37 -14.92
C GLU A 136 4.98 11.11 -14.98
N ASP A 137 5.55 9.93 -14.81
CA ASP A 137 4.77 8.69 -14.77
C ASP A 137 3.90 8.67 -13.49
N GLY A 138 2.58 8.88 -13.67
CA GLY A 138 1.61 8.93 -12.57
C GLY A 138 1.60 7.65 -11.72
N ASP A 139 1.77 6.48 -12.32
CA ASP A 139 1.83 5.20 -11.60
C ASP A 139 3.10 5.11 -10.73
N ALA A 140 4.25 5.57 -11.25
CA ALA A 140 5.49 5.64 -10.48
C ALA A 140 5.36 6.59 -9.28
N LEU A 141 4.84 7.80 -9.51
CA LEU A 141 4.61 8.80 -8.48
C LEU A 141 3.67 8.28 -7.40
N TYR A 142 2.56 7.67 -7.79
CA TYR A 142 1.56 7.10 -6.89
C TYR A 142 2.14 5.97 -6.02
N ARG A 143 2.76 4.97 -6.64
CA ARG A 143 3.34 3.83 -5.93
C ARG A 143 4.48 4.22 -5.00
N TYR A 144 5.32 5.14 -5.44
CA TYR A 144 6.38 5.66 -4.59
C TYR A 144 5.81 6.43 -3.39
N GLY A 145 4.79 7.27 -3.62
CA GLY A 145 4.09 7.96 -2.55
C GLY A 145 3.46 7.00 -1.54
N GLN A 146 2.82 5.92 -2.00
CA GLN A 146 2.28 4.88 -1.12
C GLN A 146 3.39 4.18 -0.32
N PHE A 147 4.50 3.80 -0.95
CA PHE A 147 5.65 3.22 -0.25
C PHE A 147 6.19 4.16 0.83
N LEU A 148 6.36 5.44 0.52
CA LEU A 148 6.82 6.45 1.48
C LEU A 148 5.84 6.66 2.63
N LEU A 149 4.54 6.56 2.37
CA LEU A 149 3.49 6.67 3.39
C LEU A 149 3.59 5.52 4.41
N VAL A 150 3.71 4.28 3.93
CA VAL A 150 3.81 3.11 4.81
C VAL A 150 5.18 3.01 5.51
N SER A 151 6.24 3.57 4.91
CA SER A 151 7.57 3.65 5.53
C SER A 151 7.77 4.84 6.47
N GLY A 152 6.71 5.64 6.70
CA GLY A 152 6.72 6.74 7.67
C GLY A 152 7.29 8.06 7.16
N HIS A 153 7.61 8.17 5.88
CA HIS A 153 8.15 9.38 5.26
C HIS A 153 7.03 10.31 4.77
N HIS A 154 6.15 10.75 5.69
CA HIS A 154 4.86 11.36 5.37
C HIS A 154 4.96 12.63 4.52
N LYS A 155 5.91 13.53 4.78
CA LYS A 155 6.11 14.74 3.95
C LYS A 155 6.52 14.41 2.52
N ARG A 156 7.42 13.46 2.34
CA ARG A 156 7.80 12.99 1.00
C ARG A 156 6.65 12.29 0.31
N ALA A 157 5.90 11.47 1.06
CA ALA A 157 4.70 10.80 0.55
C ALA A 157 3.68 11.81 0.01
N ALA A 158 3.37 12.87 0.79
CA ALA A 158 2.45 13.92 0.36
C ALA A 158 2.90 14.55 -0.97
N PHE A 159 4.19 14.90 -1.09
CA PHE A 159 4.74 15.48 -2.31
C PHE A 159 4.56 14.60 -3.55
N TYR A 160 4.85 13.29 -3.45
CA TYR A 160 4.71 12.38 -4.60
C TYR A 160 3.25 12.06 -4.91
N LEU A 161 2.40 11.93 -3.89
CA LEU A 161 0.98 11.67 -4.06
C LEU A 161 0.24 12.88 -4.64
N GLU A 162 0.62 14.10 -4.26
CA GLU A 162 0.09 15.32 -4.85
C GLU A 162 0.43 15.42 -6.34
N LYS A 163 1.68 15.12 -6.70
CA LYS A 163 2.06 15.04 -8.12
C LYS A 163 1.27 13.97 -8.87
N ALA A 164 1.12 12.77 -8.30
CA ALA A 164 0.34 11.71 -8.92
C ALA A 164 -1.12 12.15 -9.15
N PHE A 165 -1.74 12.78 -8.16
CA PHE A 165 -3.09 13.33 -8.27
C PHE A 165 -3.17 14.41 -9.36
N GLY A 166 -2.19 15.30 -9.43
CA GLY A 166 -2.08 16.32 -10.49
C GLY A 166 -1.90 15.73 -11.89
N HIS A 167 -1.33 14.53 -12.03
CA HIS A 167 -1.26 13.77 -13.28
C HIS A 167 -2.51 12.91 -13.55
N GLY A 168 -3.58 13.09 -12.79
CA GLY A 168 -4.87 12.42 -13.01
C GLY A 168 -5.01 11.04 -12.38
N VAL A 169 -4.10 10.64 -11.49
CA VAL A 169 -4.24 9.41 -10.69
C VAL A 169 -5.16 9.70 -9.51
N LEU A 170 -6.47 9.54 -9.73
CA LEU A 170 -7.50 9.90 -8.73
C LEU A 170 -7.39 9.06 -7.44
N GLU A 171 -6.91 7.83 -7.55
CA GLU A 171 -6.66 6.94 -6.42
C GLU A 171 -5.60 7.48 -5.44
N ALA A 172 -4.81 8.47 -5.87
CA ALA A 172 -3.82 9.13 -5.00
C ALA A 172 -4.45 10.06 -3.96
N GLU A 173 -5.69 10.51 -4.13
CA GLU A 173 -6.30 11.53 -3.27
C GLU A 173 -6.43 11.08 -1.81
N LEU A 174 -6.92 9.87 -1.58
CA LEU A 174 -7.06 9.34 -0.22
C LEU A 174 -5.71 9.13 0.49
N PRO A 175 -4.72 8.43 -0.12
CA PRO A 175 -3.37 8.35 0.45
C PRO A 175 -2.70 9.72 0.65
N LEU A 176 -2.96 10.71 -0.23
CA LEU A 176 -2.48 12.08 -0.09
C LEU A 176 -3.02 12.71 1.20
N ALA A 177 -4.34 12.65 1.41
CA ALA A 177 -4.96 13.16 2.62
C ALA A 177 -4.37 12.50 3.88
N MET A 178 -4.12 11.18 3.85
CA MET A 178 -3.46 10.46 4.94
C MET A 178 -2.03 10.97 5.19
N ALA A 179 -1.27 11.19 4.12
CA ALA A 179 0.10 11.68 4.22
C ALA A 179 0.15 13.10 4.81
N LEU A 180 -0.73 14.00 4.34
CA LEU A 180 -0.89 15.36 4.83
C LEU A 180 -1.29 15.39 6.32
N GLN A 181 -2.24 14.57 6.72
CA GLN A 181 -2.64 14.46 8.11
C GLN A 181 -1.48 14.03 9.02
N ARG A 182 -0.73 13.01 8.59
CA ARG A 182 0.41 12.49 9.36
C ARG A 182 1.63 13.41 9.33
N SER A 183 1.74 14.30 8.34
CA SER A 183 2.79 15.34 8.29
C SER A 183 2.44 16.59 9.09
N GLY A 184 1.19 16.71 9.58
CA GLY A 184 0.70 17.85 10.35
C GLY A 184 0.02 18.92 9.52
N GLU A 185 -0.20 18.69 8.23
CA GLU A 185 -0.85 19.60 7.27
C GLU A 185 -2.38 19.37 7.25
N SER A 186 -3.00 19.46 8.43
CA SER A 186 -4.38 19.04 8.66
C SER A 186 -5.41 19.79 7.82
N GLN A 187 -5.20 21.10 7.54
CA GLN A 187 -6.14 21.86 6.72
C GLN A 187 -6.21 21.32 5.30
N GLN A 188 -5.07 21.04 4.67
CA GLN A 188 -5.03 20.48 3.33
C GLN A 188 -5.58 19.06 3.30
N ALA A 189 -5.27 18.26 4.34
CA ALA A 189 -5.85 16.92 4.49
C ALA A 189 -7.38 16.96 4.52
N ASP A 190 -7.98 17.90 5.27
CA ASP A 190 -9.43 18.06 5.37
C ASP A 190 -10.07 18.49 4.04
N GLU A 191 -9.37 19.27 3.23
CA GLU A 191 -9.83 19.68 1.89
C GLU A 191 -9.91 18.46 0.96
N HIS A 192 -8.87 17.65 0.90
CA HIS A 192 -8.86 16.41 0.11
C HIS A 192 -9.88 15.40 0.61
N LEU A 193 -10.01 15.20 1.93
CA LEU A 193 -11.02 14.30 2.49
C LEU A 193 -12.44 14.75 2.17
N ARG A 194 -12.72 16.06 2.19
CA ARG A 194 -14.03 16.62 1.82
C ARG A 194 -14.35 16.35 0.35
N HIS A 195 -13.37 16.59 -0.53
CA HIS A 195 -13.52 16.32 -1.97
C HIS A 195 -13.73 14.81 -2.22
N PHE A 196 -12.90 13.96 -1.61
CA PHE A 196 -13.01 12.52 -1.75
C PHE A 196 -14.37 11.96 -1.28
N ARG A 197 -14.93 12.51 -0.19
CA ARG A 197 -16.29 12.13 0.28
C ARG A 197 -17.39 12.48 -0.69
N LEU A 198 -17.27 13.60 -1.41
CA LEU A 198 -18.27 14.01 -2.40
C LEU A 198 -18.23 13.10 -3.63
N THR A 199 -17.06 12.64 -4.02
CA THR A 199 -16.85 11.79 -5.20
C THR A 199 -17.04 10.29 -4.88
N HIS A 200 -16.77 9.86 -3.63
CA HIS A 200 -16.79 8.46 -3.20
C HIS A 200 -17.56 8.27 -1.88
N PRO A 201 -18.87 8.59 -1.80
CA PRO A 201 -19.61 8.66 -0.53
C PRO A 201 -19.69 7.32 0.22
N ASN A 202 -19.55 6.19 -0.45
CA ASN A 202 -19.67 4.85 0.13
C ASN A 202 -18.32 4.13 0.27
N HIS A 203 -17.20 4.86 0.20
CA HIS A 203 -15.89 4.22 0.30
C HIS A 203 -15.60 3.74 1.73
N PRO A 204 -15.30 2.45 1.94
CA PRO A 204 -15.19 1.87 3.30
C PRO A 204 -14.09 2.49 4.17
N ALA A 205 -13.02 3.01 3.56
CA ALA A 205 -11.95 3.67 4.30
C ALA A 205 -12.36 5.01 4.91
N LEU A 206 -13.43 5.65 4.44
CA LEU A 206 -13.88 6.95 4.97
C LEU A 206 -14.30 6.87 6.44
N GLU A 207 -15.03 5.82 6.84
CA GLU A 207 -15.46 5.67 8.24
C GLU A 207 -14.27 5.48 9.18
N SER A 208 -13.29 4.67 8.77
CA SER A 208 -12.10 4.41 9.58
C SER A 208 -11.23 5.66 9.74
N MET A 209 -11.19 6.53 8.74
CA MET A 209 -10.43 7.78 8.78
C MET A 209 -11.13 8.87 9.60
N LEU A 210 -12.45 8.97 9.50
CA LEU A 210 -13.23 9.92 10.28
C LEU A 210 -13.17 9.65 11.80
N THR A 211 -13.01 8.39 12.19
CA THR A 211 -12.83 8.01 13.59
C THR A 211 -11.42 8.27 14.13
N GLN A 212 -10.42 8.40 13.24
CA GLN A 212 -9.03 8.69 13.61
C GLN A 212 -8.70 10.20 13.65
N VAL A 213 -9.58 11.05 13.09
CA VAL A 213 -9.47 12.50 13.24
C VAL A 213 -10.02 12.86 14.63
N PRO A 214 -9.21 13.28 15.61
CA PRO A 214 -9.75 13.86 16.83
C PRO A 214 -10.60 15.04 16.39
N ALA A 215 -11.87 15.04 16.82
CA ALA A 215 -12.76 16.16 16.62
C ALA A 215 -12.08 17.41 17.18
N MET A 216 -11.47 18.21 16.34
CA MET A 216 -11.07 19.58 16.64
C MET A 216 -12.37 20.39 16.68
N ALA A 217 -13.20 20.04 17.69
CA ALA A 217 -14.37 20.81 18.05
C ALA A 217 -13.89 22.17 18.52
N GLY A 218 -14.38 23.17 17.83
CA GLY A 218 -14.28 24.56 18.06
C GLY A 218 -13.95 25.00 19.49
N THR A 219 -12.84 25.64 19.66
CA THR A 219 -12.64 26.67 20.62
C THR A 219 -12.67 28.02 19.94
N ALA A 220 -13.81 28.32 19.34
CA ALA A 220 -14.25 29.72 19.22
C ALA A 220 -14.76 30.14 20.61
N SER A 221 -13.85 30.26 21.56
CA SER A 221 -14.13 30.90 22.85
C SER A 221 -14.20 32.39 22.60
N GLY A 222 -15.41 32.89 22.65
CA GLY A 222 -15.70 34.32 22.61
C GLY A 222 -14.88 35.09 23.63
N HIS A 223 -14.07 35.98 23.12
CA HIS A 223 -13.55 37.08 23.89
C HIS A 223 -14.73 38.04 24.20
N GLN A 224 -15.41 37.82 25.34
CA GLN A 224 -16.30 38.82 25.90
C GLN A 224 -15.44 39.95 26.44
N ASP A 225 -15.42 41.00 25.66
CA ASP A 225 -15.06 42.35 26.10
C ASP A 225 -16.00 42.74 27.23
N LYS A 226 -15.52 42.79 28.48
CA LYS A 226 -16.15 43.48 29.58
C LYS A 226 -15.45 44.80 29.76
N GLY A 227 -15.96 45.80 29.07
CA GLY A 227 -15.80 47.18 29.50
C GLY A 227 -16.51 47.39 30.84
N ALA A 228 -15.81 48.00 31.76
CA ALA A 228 -16.39 48.70 32.90
C ALA A 228 -15.46 49.84 33.34
N LEU A 229 -15.95 51.04 33.19
CA LEU A 229 -15.87 52.19 34.04
C LEU A 229 -14.54 52.52 34.74
#